data_5081c6154a4c159967fc545094f70281
#
_entry.id   5081c6154a4c159967fc545094f70281
#
_cell.length_a   1.000
_cell.length_b   1.000
_cell.length_c   1.000
_cell.angle_alpha   90.00
_cell.angle_beta   90.00
_cell.angle_gamma   90.00
#
_symmetry.space_group_name_H-M   'P 1'
#
loop_
_entity.id
_entity.type
_entity.pdbx_description
1 polymer ?
#
loop_
_entity_poly.entity_id
_entity_poly.type
_entity_poly.pdbx_seq_one_letter_code
_entity_poly.pdbx_strand_id
1 'polypeptide(L)'
;MKEDQPIIVERTYNAPIEKVWNAITDKDEMKKWYFDLAEFKPEPGFEFQFYGEGKQGEKFLHLCKVIEVIPKKKLTYSWRYDGYEGNSFVTFELFSEGNKTRLKLSHKGFESFPVTPNKDFAKENFMEGWTYIIGTGLREFVEKANN
;
A
#
# COMPACT_ATOMS: atom_id res chain seq x y z
N MET A 1 8.15 -12.97 -17.82
CA MET A 1 6.87 -13.66 -17.65
C MET A 1 5.88 -12.71 -17.01
N LYS A 2 4.62 -12.86 -17.37
CA LYS A 2 3.60 -11.93 -16.85
C LYS A 2 3.47 -11.96 -15.33
N GLU A 3 3.66 -13.13 -14.72
CA GLU A 3 3.57 -13.25 -13.29
C GLU A 3 4.67 -12.49 -12.56
N ASP A 4 5.79 -12.24 -13.24
CA ASP A 4 6.92 -11.55 -12.62
C ASP A 4 6.83 -10.04 -12.74
N GLN A 5 5.83 -9.54 -13.48
CA GLN A 5 5.69 -8.11 -13.65
C GLN A 5 5.00 -7.48 -12.44
N PRO A 6 5.45 -6.29 -12.02
CA PRO A 6 4.82 -5.65 -10.87
C PRO A 6 3.38 -5.26 -11.16
N ILE A 7 2.58 -5.25 -10.10
CA ILE A 7 1.25 -4.67 -10.17
C ILE A 7 1.44 -3.17 -10.11
N ILE A 8 0.80 -2.44 -11.02
CA ILE A 8 0.89 -0.99 -11.05
C ILE A 8 -0.52 -0.40 -11.08
N VAL A 9 -0.80 0.49 -10.14
CA VAL A 9 -2.07 1.21 -10.08
C VAL A 9 -1.74 2.69 -10.00
N GLU A 10 -2.23 3.47 -10.96
CA GLU A 10 -2.01 4.92 -10.98
C GLU A 10 -3.34 5.66 -10.90
N ARG A 11 -3.36 6.72 -10.10
CA ARG A 11 -4.53 7.58 -9.99
C ARG A 11 -4.07 9.01 -9.75
N THR A 12 -4.88 9.96 -10.21
CA THR A 12 -4.66 11.37 -9.93
C THR A 12 -5.75 11.84 -8.99
N TYR A 13 -5.34 12.45 -7.87
CA TYR A 13 -6.26 12.92 -6.85
C TYR A 13 -6.37 14.44 -6.88
N ASN A 14 -7.56 14.93 -6.62
CA ASN A 14 -7.80 16.37 -6.51
C ASN A 14 -7.42 16.83 -5.10
N ALA A 15 -6.13 16.76 -4.79
CA ALA A 15 -5.59 17.11 -3.49
C ALA A 15 -4.11 17.43 -3.64
N PRO A 16 -3.58 18.37 -2.85
CA PRO A 16 -2.16 18.73 -2.95
C PRO A 16 -1.27 17.62 -2.40
N ILE A 17 0.00 17.67 -2.82
CA ILE A 17 0.93 16.59 -2.51
C ILE A 17 1.15 16.40 -1.01
N GLU A 18 1.12 17.49 -0.24
CA GLU A 18 1.28 17.38 1.21
C GLU A 18 0.18 16.54 1.83
N LYS A 19 -1.03 16.71 1.34
CA LYS A 19 -2.18 15.99 1.87
C LYS A 19 -2.11 14.50 1.55
N VAL A 20 -1.71 14.17 0.32
CA VAL A 20 -1.58 12.78 -0.07
C VAL A 20 -0.42 12.14 0.68
N TRP A 21 0.69 12.85 0.84
CA TRP A 21 1.83 12.33 1.59
C TRP A 21 1.46 12.04 3.04
N ASN A 22 0.73 12.96 3.68
CA ASN A 22 0.29 12.73 5.06
C ASN A 22 -0.63 11.52 5.16
N ALA A 23 -1.49 11.33 4.17
CA ALA A 23 -2.42 10.20 4.18
C ALA A 23 -1.69 8.86 4.17
N ILE A 24 -0.52 8.78 3.54
CA ILE A 24 0.20 7.51 3.43
C ILE A 24 1.33 7.38 4.47
N THR A 25 1.56 8.39 5.30
CA THR A 25 2.65 8.34 6.27
C THR A 25 2.23 8.63 7.71
N ASP A 26 1.04 9.12 7.94
CA ASP A 26 0.53 9.42 9.29
C ASP A 26 -0.39 8.27 9.73
N LYS A 27 -0.06 7.61 10.84
CA LYS A 27 -0.82 6.45 11.26
C LYS A 27 -2.28 6.77 11.55
N ASP A 28 -2.57 7.96 12.08
CA ASP A 28 -3.94 8.33 12.38
C ASP A 28 -4.76 8.54 11.11
N GLU A 29 -4.13 9.03 10.05
CA GLU A 29 -4.78 9.15 8.76
C GLU A 29 -4.90 7.80 8.06
N MET A 30 -3.84 6.98 8.14
CA MET A 30 -3.86 5.64 7.55
C MET A 30 -4.97 4.79 8.14
N LYS A 31 -5.26 4.94 9.42
CA LYS A 31 -6.32 4.20 10.08
C LYS A 31 -7.68 4.45 9.45
N LYS A 32 -7.88 5.62 8.86
CA LYS A 32 -9.17 6.01 8.30
C LYS A 32 -9.44 5.45 6.91
N TRP A 33 -8.39 5.11 6.17
CA TRP A 33 -8.58 4.63 4.80
C TRP A 33 -7.79 3.37 4.48
N TYR A 34 -6.87 2.99 5.33
CA TYR A 34 -5.96 1.89 5.09
C TYR A 34 -6.10 0.85 6.21
N PHE A 35 -5.07 0.67 7.02
CA PHE A 35 -5.07 -0.27 8.12
C PHE A 35 -4.79 0.43 9.43
N ASP A 36 -5.27 -0.18 10.52
CA ASP A 36 -5.06 0.35 11.88
C ASP A 36 -3.69 -0.12 12.37
N LEU A 37 -2.70 0.75 12.22
CA LEU A 37 -1.35 0.46 12.66
C LEU A 37 -1.16 1.00 14.07
N ALA A 38 -0.57 0.16 14.96
CA ALA A 38 -0.26 0.60 16.31
C ALA A 38 0.71 1.76 16.27
N GLU A 39 1.66 1.72 15.34
CA GLU A 39 2.64 2.78 15.17
C GLU A 39 3.16 2.77 13.75
N PHE A 40 3.52 3.94 13.24
CA PHE A 40 4.15 4.04 11.94
C PHE A 40 5.03 5.28 11.88
N LYS A 41 6.25 5.11 11.39
CA LYS A 41 7.17 6.21 11.13
C LYS A 41 7.76 6.04 9.74
N PRO A 42 7.76 7.11 8.93
CA PRO A 42 8.34 7.03 7.59
C PRO A 42 9.86 7.17 7.64
N GLU A 43 10.51 6.15 8.23
CA GLU A 43 11.96 6.12 8.40
C GLU A 43 12.48 4.77 7.95
N PRO A 44 13.55 4.73 7.13
CA PRO A 44 14.11 3.45 6.70
C PRO A 44 14.48 2.59 7.91
N GLY A 45 14.10 1.32 7.85
CA GLY A 45 14.35 0.38 8.94
C GLY A 45 13.19 0.26 9.92
N PHE A 46 12.23 1.15 9.90
CA PHE A 46 11.09 1.06 10.80
C PHE A 46 10.23 -0.15 10.44
N GLU A 47 9.91 -0.98 11.43
CA GLU A 47 9.06 -2.16 11.23
C GLU A 47 7.67 -1.92 11.76
N PHE A 48 6.66 -2.38 11.02
CA PHE A 48 5.28 -2.26 11.43
C PHE A 48 4.51 -3.49 10.99
N GLN A 49 3.37 -3.72 11.62
CA GLN A 49 2.56 -4.89 11.31
C GLN A 49 1.08 -4.57 11.50
N PHE A 50 0.24 -5.34 10.81
CA PHE A 50 -1.21 -5.18 10.91
C PHE A 50 -1.90 -6.44 10.40
N TYR A 51 -3.16 -6.62 10.81
CA TYR A 51 -3.97 -7.73 10.32
C TYR A 51 -4.83 -7.29 9.17
N GLY A 52 -4.89 -8.13 8.13
CA GLY A 52 -5.82 -7.96 7.03
C GLY A 52 -6.60 -9.27 6.87
N GLU A 53 -7.81 -9.17 6.31
CA GLU A 53 -8.67 -10.33 6.11
C GLU A 53 -8.62 -10.83 4.67
N GLY A 54 -8.56 -12.16 4.51
CA GLY A 54 -8.72 -12.78 3.22
C GLY A 54 -10.20 -12.91 2.85
N LYS A 55 -10.46 -13.42 1.66
CA LYS A 55 -11.83 -13.51 1.14
C LYS A 55 -12.72 -14.46 1.93
N GLN A 56 -12.12 -15.40 2.65
CA GLN A 56 -12.89 -16.36 3.44
C GLN A 56 -12.85 -16.02 4.93
N GLY A 57 -12.47 -14.80 5.26
CA GLY A 57 -12.44 -14.35 6.64
C GLY A 57 -11.19 -14.68 7.40
N GLU A 58 -10.21 -15.32 6.77
CA GLU A 58 -8.93 -15.61 7.43
C GLU A 58 -8.22 -14.30 7.73
N LYS A 59 -7.53 -14.28 8.86
CA LYS A 59 -6.74 -13.10 9.23
C LYS A 59 -5.28 -13.38 8.93
N PHE A 60 -4.67 -12.44 8.23
CA PHE A 60 -3.25 -12.53 7.88
C PHE A 60 -2.51 -11.41 8.59
N LEU A 61 -1.47 -11.77 9.33
CA LEU A 61 -0.61 -10.77 9.95
C LEU A 61 0.43 -10.32 8.93
N HIS A 62 0.33 -9.07 8.54
CA HIS A 62 1.25 -8.46 7.57
C HIS A 62 2.45 -7.92 8.32
N LEU A 63 3.65 -8.30 7.89
CA LEU A 63 4.90 -7.86 8.49
C LEU A 63 5.62 -6.99 7.48
N CYS A 64 5.83 -5.73 7.82
CA CYS A 64 6.37 -4.75 6.88
C CYS A 64 7.57 -4.01 7.48
N LYS A 65 8.47 -3.55 6.60
CA LYS A 65 9.63 -2.79 7.01
C LYS A 65 9.89 -1.69 5.99
N VAL A 66 10.01 -0.46 6.48
CA VAL A 66 10.29 0.68 5.60
C VAL A 66 11.69 0.55 5.03
N ILE A 67 11.81 0.66 3.72
CA ILE A 67 13.07 0.51 3.00
C ILE A 67 13.61 1.85 2.54
N GLU A 68 12.74 2.69 1.96
CA GLU A 68 13.17 3.97 1.40
C GLU A 68 12.11 5.03 1.62
N VAL A 69 12.55 6.24 1.96
CA VAL A 69 11.66 7.38 2.11
C VAL A 69 12.29 8.60 1.45
N ILE A 70 11.58 9.20 0.51
CA ILE A 70 11.93 10.50 -0.05
C ILE A 70 10.71 11.37 0.19
N PRO A 71 10.76 12.32 1.15
CA PRO A 71 9.57 13.08 1.55
C PRO A 71 8.82 13.68 0.39
N LYS A 72 7.51 13.43 0.36
CA LYS A 72 6.58 13.93 -0.65
C LYS A 72 6.83 13.36 -2.05
N LYS A 73 7.69 12.35 -2.17
CA LYS A 73 8.01 11.77 -3.47
C LYS A 73 7.89 10.26 -3.50
N LYS A 74 8.40 9.56 -2.46
CA LYS A 74 8.49 8.11 -2.54
C LYS A 74 8.49 7.47 -1.17
N LEU A 75 7.74 6.38 -1.05
CA LEU A 75 7.74 5.53 0.14
C LEU A 75 7.76 4.08 -0.32
N THR A 76 8.74 3.32 0.13
CA THR A 76 8.84 1.89 -0.17
C THR A 76 8.94 1.11 1.12
N TYR A 77 8.16 0.03 1.24
CA TYR A 77 8.33 -0.89 2.35
C TYR A 77 8.15 -2.32 1.87
N SER A 78 8.79 -3.25 2.62
CA SER A 78 8.63 -4.67 2.35
C SER A 78 7.27 -5.13 2.89
N TRP A 79 6.80 -6.24 2.33
CA TRP A 79 5.46 -6.75 2.65
C TRP A 79 5.51 -8.27 2.63
N ARG A 80 5.31 -8.90 3.77
CA ARG A 80 5.26 -10.35 3.87
C ARG A 80 4.25 -10.75 4.93
N TYR A 81 3.99 -12.03 5.04
CA TYR A 81 2.98 -12.54 5.96
C TYR A 81 3.61 -13.47 6.98
N ASP A 82 3.17 -13.34 8.24
CA ASP A 82 3.63 -14.20 9.32
C ASP A 82 3.18 -15.64 9.04
N GLY A 83 4.10 -16.59 9.13
CA GLY A 83 3.80 -17.99 8.92
C GLY A 83 3.80 -18.44 7.48
N TYR A 84 4.10 -17.56 6.53
CA TYR A 84 4.14 -17.90 5.11
C TYR A 84 5.48 -17.47 4.53
N GLU A 85 5.96 -18.24 3.54
CA GLU A 85 7.19 -17.85 2.86
C GLU A 85 6.91 -16.78 1.83
N GLY A 86 7.99 -16.13 1.40
CA GLY A 86 7.90 -15.08 0.39
C GLY A 86 8.09 -13.70 0.98
N ASN A 87 8.34 -12.76 0.09
CA ASN A 87 8.51 -11.35 0.44
C ASN A 87 8.23 -10.52 -0.79
N SER A 88 7.71 -9.32 -0.58
CA SER A 88 7.40 -8.43 -1.68
C SER A 88 7.71 -6.99 -1.28
N PHE A 89 7.60 -6.07 -2.24
CA PHE A 89 7.89 -4.66 -2.00
C PHE A 89 6.80 -3.80 -2.58
N VAL A 90 6.33 -2.86 -1.77
CA VAL A 90 5.29 -1.91 -2.14
C VAL A 90 5.91 -0.53 -2.22
N THR A 91 5.72 0.17 -3.34
CA THR A 91 6.26 1.51 -3.53
C THR A 91 5.13 2.47 -3.89
N PHE A 92 5.09 3.59 -3.17
CA PHE A 92 4.20 4.69 -3.46
C PHE A 92 5.06 5.82 -4.01
N GLU A 93 4.75 6.28 -5.23
CA GLU A 93 5.45 7.42 -5.83
C GLU A 93 4.45 8.54 -6.08
N LEU A 94 4.81 9.74 -5.67
CA LEU A 94 3.94 10.90 -5.79
C LEU A 94 4.52 11.91 -6.76
N PHE A 95 3.66 12.45 -7.63
CA PHE A 95 4.06 13.47 -8.60
C PHE A 95 3.09 14.65 -8.50
N SER A 96 3.63 15.82 -8.21
CA SER A 96 2.82 17.04 -8.10
C SER A 96 2.40 17.52 -9.50
N GLU A 97 1.09 17.75 -9.68
CA GLU A 97 0.56 18.25 -10.94
C GLU A 97 -0.35 19.45 -10.62
N GLY A 98 0.26 20.58 -10.34
CA GLY A 98 -0.47 21.76 -9.90
C GLY A 98 -1.07 21.53 -8.52
N ASN A 99 -2.38 21.68 -8.41
CA ASN A 99 -3.08 21.43 -7.15
C ASN A 99 -3.50 19.97 -6.98
N LYS A 100 -3.09 19.13 -7.92
CA LYS A 100 -3.42 17.71 -7.89
C LYS A 100 -2.18 16.88 -7.67
N THR A 101 -2.36 15.62 -7.34
CA THR A 101 -1.25 14.70 -7.11
C THR A 101 -1.52 13.40 -7.85
N ARG A 102 -0.56 12.99 -8.67
CA ARG A 102 -0.61 11.68 -9.30
C ARG A 102 0.16 10.71 -8.42
N LEU A 103 -0.48 9.62 -8.07
CA LEU A 103 0.14 8.56 -7.26
C LEU A 103 0.29 7.30 -8.11
N LYS A 104 1.48 6.73 -8.08
CA LYS A 104 1.75 5.46 -8.72
C LYS A 104 2.12 4.46 -7.66
N LEU A 105 1.28 3.43 -7.50
CA LEU A 105 1.58 2.31 -6.61
C LEU A 105 2.16 1.17 -7.42
N SER A 106 3.26 0.61 -6.92
CA SER A 106 3.86 -0.59 -7.52
C SER A 106 3.99 -1.64 -6.44
N HIS A 107 3.65 -2.88 -6.76
CA HIS A 107 3.83 -4.01 -5.84
C HIS A 107 4.51 -5.12 -6.62
N LYS A 108 5.72 -5.48 -6.22
CA LYS A 108 6.49 -6.51 -6.91
C LYS A 108 6.99 -7.56 -5.91
N GLY A 109 7.32 -8.75 -6.43
CA GLY A 109 7.80 -9.85 -5.59
C GLY A 109 6.68 -10.73 -5.06
N PHE A 110 5.43 -10.42 -5.39
CA PHE A 110 4.30 -11.19 -4.88
C PHE A 110 4.29 -12.64 -5.37
N GLU A 111 4.97 -12.93 -6.45
CA GLU A 111 5.07 -14.30 -6.97
C GLU A 111 5.84 -15.21 -6.02
N SER A 112 6.55 -14.65 -5.03
CA SER A 112 7.24 -15.45 -4.02
C SER A 112 6.29 -16.04 -2.98
N PHE A 113 5.02 -15.58 -2.94
CA PHE A 113 4.06 -16.10 -1.99
C PHE A 113 3.43 -17.40 -2.47
N PRO A 114 3.11 -18.32 -1.53
CA PRO A 114 2.49 -19.61 -1.91
C PRO A 114 1.01 -19.43 -2.23
N VAL A 115 0.67 -19.47 -3.52
CA VAL A 115 -0.71 -19.34 -3.96
C VAL A 115 -1.52 -20.60 -3.62
N THR A 116 -0.88 -21.76 -3.68
CA THR A 116 -1.52 -23.02 -3.35
C THR A 116 -1.05 -23.46 -1.98
N PRO A 117 -1.94 -23.70 -1.03
CA PRO A 117 -3.40 -23.76 -1.20
C PRO A 117 -4.12 -22.44 -1.07
N ASN A 118 -3.42 -21.34 -0.76
CA ASN A 118 -4.05 -20.07 -0.42
C ASN A 118 -4.12 -19.12 -1.60
N LYS A 119 -5.30 -19.04 -2.21
CA LYS A 119 -5.50 -18.18 -3.39
C LYS A 119 -5.54 -16.69 -3.07
N ASP A 120 -5.59 -16.31 -1.78
CA ASP A 120 -5.52 -14.90 -1.41
C ASP A 120 -4.20 -14.27 -1.81
N PHE A 121 -3.17 -15.09 -2.04
CA PHE A 121 -1.86 -14.59 -2.46
C PHE A 121 -1.70 -14.53 -3.98
N ALA A 122 -2.77 -14.78 -4.73
CA ALA A 122 -2.72 -14.70 -6.17
C ALA A 122 -2.67 -13.25 -6.64
N LYS A 123 -2.03 -13.02 -7.79
CA LYS A 123 -1.87 -11.67 -8.34
C LYS A 123 -3.20 -10.94 -8.49
N GLU A 124 -4.24 -11.66 -8.91
CA GLU A 124 -5.56 -11.07 -9.12
C GLU A 124 -6.12 -10.44 -7.84
N ASN A 125 -5.90 -11.09 -6.71
CA ASN A 125 -6.40 -10.59 -5.44
C ASN A 125 -5.65 -9.33 -5.01
N PHE A 126 -4.33 -9.29 -5.24
CA PHE A 126 -3.56 -8.09 -4.96
C PHE A 126 -4.00 -6.94 -5.86
N MET A 127 -4.24 -7.24 -7.14
CA MET A 127 -4.68 -6.21 -8.08
C MET A 127 -6.03 -5.64 -7.68
N GLU A 128 -7.00 -6.49 -7.30
CA GLU A 128 -8.31 -6.04 -6.84
C GLU A 128 -8.18 -5.19 -5.58
N GLY A 129 -7.38 -5.66 -4.62
CA GLY A 129 -7.20 -4.95 -3.37
C GLY A 129 -6.61 -3.57 -3.57
N TRP A 130 -5.53 -3.50 -4.33
CA TRP A 130 -4.88 -2.20 -4.58
C TRP A 130 -5.76 -1.28 -5.40
N THR A 131 -6.51 -1.81 -6.37
CA THR A 131 -7.42 -0.99 -7.17
C THR A 131 -8.46 -0.34 -6.27
N TYR A 132 -9.01 -1.09 -5.32
CA TYR A 132 -9.97 -0.53 -4.38
C TYR A 132 -9.32 0.45 -3.43
N ILE A 133 -8.19 0.07 -2.83
CA ILE A 133 -7.52 0.89 -1.82
C ILE A 133 -7.07 2.23 -2.42
N ILE A 134 -6.43 2.19 -3.55
CA ILE A 134 -5.88 3.39 -4.20
C ILE A 134 -6.95 4.15 -4.96
N GLY A 135 -7.83 3.43 -5.67
CA GLY A 135 -8.84 4.06 -6.53
C GLY A 135 -10.05 4.58 -5.79
N THR A 136 -10.39 3.99 -4.65
CA THR A 136 -11.60 4.36 -3.91
C THR A 136 -11.26 4.82 -2.50
N GLY A 137 -10.58 4.00 -1.71
CA GLY A 137 -10.31 4.33 -0.31
C GLY A 137 -9.51 5.60 -0.14
N LEU A 138 -8.34 5.64 -0.74
CA LEU A 138 -7.46 6.81 -0.61
C LEU A 138 -8.08 8.04 -1.29
N ARG A 139 -8.69 7.84 -2.47
CA ARG A 139 -9.32 8.94 -3.18
C ARG A 139 -10.38 9.62 -2.33
N GLU A 140 -11.28 8.84 -1.76
CA GLU A 140 -12.37 9.41 -0.96
C GLU A 140 -11.82 10.14 0.26
N PHE A 141 -10.77 9.59 0.86
CA PHE A 141 -10.18 10.20 2.03
C PHE A 141 -9.53 11.56 1.71
N VAL A 142 -8.64 11.59 0.72
CA VAL A 142 -7.88 12.83 0.44
C VAL A 142 -8.73 13.90 -0.24
N GLU A 143 -9.70 13.50 -1.06
CA GLU A 143 -10.55 14.48 -1.75
C GLU A 143 -11.65 15.01 -0.86
N LYS A 144 -12.20 14.16 0.00
CA LYS A 144 -13.24 14.57 0.93
C LYS A 144 -12.73 15.58 1.95
N ALA A 145 -11.54 15.35 2.47
CA ALA A 145 -10.98 16.20 3.50
C ALA A 145 -10.57 17.58 2.97
N ASN A 146 -10.67 17.79 1.67
CA ASN A 146 -10.40 19.07 1.04
C ASN A 146 -11.52 20.07 1.26
N ASN A 147 -12.64 19.62 1.74
CA ASN A 147 -13.78 20.50 1.98
C ASN A 147 -13.64 21.25 3.29
#